data_f3bca816d976b288eced4afa57c05758
#
_entry.id   f3bca816d976b288eced4afa57c05758
#
_cell.length_a   1.000
_cell.length_b   1.000
_cell.length_c   1.000
_cell.angle_alpha   90.00
_cell.angle_beta   90.00
_cell.angle_gamma   90.00
#
_symmetry.space_group_name_H-M   'P 1'
#
loop_
_entity.id
_entity.type
_entity.pdbx_description
1 polymer ?
#
loop_
_entity_poly.entity_id
_entity_poly.type
_entity_poly.pdbx_seq_one_letter_code
_entity_poly.pdbx_strand_id
1 'polypeptide(L)'
;MNENEDIDRFVDAHAKAIVSMDIAKIMDDLMPEAMMKLQAQAGGGTALQINSYELLGHTRDGEDYWYDVRYIGPESFTVHARWSQIGGAWKVVDAEITSRE
;
A
#
# COMPACT_ATOMS: atom_id res chain seq x y z
N MET A 1 21.81 7.80 -7.97
CA MET A 1 20.41 7.42 -7.86
C MET A 1 20.05 7.20 -6.41
N ASN A 2 18.95 7.76 -5.99
CA ASN A 2 18.53 7.74 -4.62
C ASN A 2 17.56 6.57 -4.40
N GLU A 3 17.81 5.72 -3.39
CA GLU A 3 16.91 4.59 -3.08
C GLU A 3 15.47 5.04 -2.87
N ASN A 4 15.29 6.24 -2.31
CA ASN A 4 13.96 6.80 -2.06
C ASN A 4 13.17 7.01 -3.34
N GLU A 5 13.83 7.36 -4.44
CA GLU A 5 13.14 7.56 -5.72
C GLU A 5 12.58 6.26 -6.27
N ASP A 6 13.32 5.15 -6.12
CA ASP A 6 12.87 3.86 -6.61
C ASP A 6 11.65 3.37 -5.83
N ILE A 7 11.71 3.43 -4.50
CA ILE A 7 10.58 2.98 -3.68
C ILE A 7 9.36 3.89 -3.89
N ASP A 8 9.56 5.19 -4.05
CA ASP A 8 8.45 6.12 -4.32
C ASP A 8 7.69 5.73 -5.58
N ARG A 9 8.39 5.30 -6.62
CA ARG A 9 7.76 4.84 -7.85
C ARG A 9 6.92 3.59 -7.64
N PHE A 10 7.42 2.64 -6.86
CA PHE A 10 6.68 1.42 -6.54
C PHE A 10 5.43 1.73 -5.71
N VAL A 11 5.56 2.59 -4.72
CA VAL A 11 4.44 2.99 -3.87
C VAL A 11 3.38 3.73 -4.68
N ASP A 12 3.81 4.67 -5.52
CA ASP A 12 2.90 5.43 -6.37
C ASP A 12 2.17 4.52 -7.37
N ALA A 13 2.90 3.62 -8.02
CA ALA A 13 2.32 2.67 -8.97
C ALA A 13 1.32 1.73 -8.27
N HIS A 14 1.63 1.29 -7.06
CA HIS A 14 0.73 0.45 -6.27
C HIS A 14 -0.54 1.21 -5.90
N ALA A 15 -0.42 2.46 -5.46
CA ALA A 15 -1.57 3.28 -5.12
C ALA A 15 -2.47 3.52 -6.34
N LYS A 16 -1.86 3.78 -7.50
CA LYS A 16 -2.61 3.91 -8.75
C LYS A 16 -3.35 2.64 -9.13
N ALA A 17 -2.72 1.48 -8.91
CA ALA A 17 -3.36 0.19 -9.17
C ALA A 17 -4.57 -0.02 -8.27
N ILE A 18 -4.50 0.41 -7.01
CA ILE A 18 -5.63 0.31 -6.10
C ILE A 18 -6.79 1.19 -6.58
N VAL A 19 -6.50 2.43 -6.98
CA VAL A 19 -7.52 3.35 -7.50
C VAL A 19 -8.17 2.81 -8.76
N SER A 20 -7.37 2.23 -9.67
CA SER A 20 -7.87 1.69 -10.93
C SER A 20 -8.42 0.27 -10.83
N MET A 21 -8.35 -0.35 -9.65
CA MET A 21 -8.80 -1.72 -9.42
C MET A 21 -8.02 -2.74 -10.26
N ASP A 22 -6.74 -2.52 -10.44
CA ASP A 22 -5.86 -3.46 -11.13
C ASP A 22 -5.44 -4.56 -10.14
N ILE A 23 -6.28 -5.56 -10.01
CA ILE A 23 -6.11 -6.62 -9.01
C ILE A 23 -4.80 -7.38 -9.21
N ALA A 24 -4.42 -7.67 -10.45
CA ALA A 24 -3.19 -8.40 -10.73
C ALA A 24 -1.96 -7.64 -10.22
N LYS A 25 -1.91 -6.34 -10.44
CA LYS A 25 -0.81 -5.49 -9.95
C LYS A 25 -0.81 -5.39 -8.43
N ILE A 26 -1.99 -5.23 -7.82
CA ILE A 26 -2.12 -5.15 -6.37
C ILE A 26 -1.59 -6.43 -5.73
N MET A 27 -2.00 -7.58 -6.23
CA MET A 27 -1.57 -8.88 -5.70
C MET A 27 -0.07 -9.13 -5.93
N ASP A 28 0.46 -8.63 -7.03
CA ASP A 28 1.89 -8.76 -7.32
C ASP A 28 2.76 -7.98 -6.34
N ASP A 29 2.25 -6.85 -5.88
CA ASP A 29 2.98 -5.98 -4.93
C ASP A 29 2.86 -6.43 -3.48
N LEU A 30 1.85 -7.23 -3.13
CA LEU A 30 1.59 -7.65 -1.76
C LEU A 30 2.12 -9.04 -1.49
N MET A 31 2.86 -9.17 -0.39
CA MET A 31 3.20 -10.49 0.13
C MET A 31 1.94 -11.10 0.76
N PRO A 32 1.82 -12.44 0.78
CA PRO A 32 0.61 -13.10 1.29
C PRO A 32 0.21 -12.68 2.69
N GLU A 33 1.17 -12.47 3.58
CA GLU A 33 0.89 -12.05 4.96
C GLU A 33 0.24 -10.68 5.02
N ALA A 34 0.73 -9.73 4.23
CA ALA A 34 0.16 -8.39 4.16
C ALA A 34 -1.26 -8.44 3.58
N MET A 35 -1.47 -9.26 2.55
CA MET A 35 -2.77 -9.42 1.95
C MET A 35 -3.79 -9.97 2.94
N MET A 36 -3.43 -11.00 3.69
CA MET A 36 -4.30 -11.59 4.70
C MET A 36 -4.68 -10.58 5.78
N LYS A 37 -3.70 -9.79 6.22
CA LYS A 37 -3.93 -8.75 7.23
C LYS A 37 -4.92 -7.70 6.75
N LEU A 38 -4.74 -7.23 5.52
CA LEU A 38 -5.62 -6.23 4.94
C LEU A 38 -7.04 -6.76 4.76
N GLN A 39 -7.17 -8.00 4.30
CA GLN A 39 -8.48 -8.64 4.14
C GLN A 39 -9.21 -8.78 5.47
N ALA A 40 -8.50 -9.15 6.54
CA ALA A 40 -9.07 -9.27 7.86
C ALA A 40 -9.56 -7.90 8.38
N GLN A 41 -8.80 -6.85 8.14
CA GLN A 41 -9.15 -5.50 8.59
C GLN A 41 -10.29 -4.89 7.76
N ALA A 42 -10.37 -5.25 6.48
CA ALA A 42 -11.40 -4.76 5.59
C ALA A 42 -12.77 -5.41 5.81
N GLY A 43 -12.85 -6.41 6.70
CA GLY A 43 -14.13 -6.97 7.08
C GLY A 43 -14.81 -7.83 6.03
N GLY A 44 -14.03 -8.57 5.25
CA GLY A 44 -14.57 -9.58 4.36
C GLY A 44 -14.77 -9.20 2.91
N GLY A 45 -14.04 -8.22 2.44
CA GLY A 45 -13.87 -8.05 1.02
C GLY A 45 -14.95 -7.29 0.28
N THR A 46 -15.58 -6.35 0.92
CA THR A 46 -16.43 -5.41 0.19
C THR A 46 -15.56 -4.57 -0.72
N ALA A 47 -15.91 -4.46 -1.99
CA ALA A 47 -15.20 -3.63 -2.92
C ALA A 47 -15.31 -2.17 -2.46
N LEU A 48 -14.17 -1.58 -2.10
CA LEU A 48 -14.12 -0.18 -1.73
C LEU A 48 -13.99 0.65 -3.00
N GLN A 49 -14.84 1.65 -3.13
CA GLN A 49 -14.68 2.63 -4.20
C GLN A 49 -13.62 3.64 -3.77
N ILE A 50 -12.55 3.71 -4.53
CA ILE A 50 -11.46 4.64 -4.26
C ILE A 50 -11.32 5.54 -5.48
N ASN A 51 -11.44 6.85 -5.26
CA ASN A 51 -11.41 7.84 -6.33
C ASN A 51 -10.01 8.41 -6.54
N SER A 52 -9.24 8.52 -5.46
CA SER A 52 -7.89 9.07 -5.51
C SER A 52 -7.09 8.62 -4.30
N TYR A 53 -5.85 9.05 -4.24
CA TYR A 53 -4.97 8.74 -3.12
C TYR A 53 -4.03 9.91 -2.84
N GLU A 54 -3.46 9.90 -1.64
CA GLU A 54 -2.49 10.90 -1.23
C GLU A 54 -1.37 10.22 -0.44
N LEU A 55 -0.13 10.45 -0.83
CA LEU A 55 1.03 9.97 -0.10
C LEU A 55 1.29 10.93 1.06
N LEU A 56 1.11 10.45 2.29
CA LEU A 56 1.23 11.30 3.47
C LEU A 56 2.64 11.43 3.97
N GLY A 57 3.44 10.38 3.86
CA GLY A 57 4.81 10.39 4.31
C GLY A 57 5.41 9.01 4.39
N HIS A 58 6.67 8.97 4.76
CA HIS A 58 7.38 7.71 4.92
C HIS A 58 8.43 7.81 6.00
N THR A 59 8.81 6.65 6.54
CA THR A 59 9.85 6.52 7.57
C THR A 59 10.72 5.33 7.23
N ARG A 60 12.03 5.49 7.31
CA ARG A 60 12.97 4.41 7.08
C ARG A 60 13.12 3.57 8.36
N ASP A 61 13.10 2.25 8.18
CA ASP A 61 13.28 1.29 9.26
C ASP A 61 14.29 0.23 8.80
N GLY A 62 15.57 0.47 9.09
CA GLY A 62 16.64 -0.39 8.61
C GLY A 62 16.76 -0.33 7.10
N GLU A 63 16.55 -1.46 6.44
CA GLU A 63 16.53 -1.54 4.97
C GLU A 63 15.12 -1.40 4.40
N ASP A 64 14.12 -1.37 5.25
CA ASP A 64 12.73 -1.26 4.87
C ASP A 64 12.23 0.16 5.03
N TYR A 65 11.04 0.41 4.48
CA TYR A 65 10.37 1.71 4.60
C TYR A 65 8.91 1.51 4.98
N TRP A 66 8.41 2.38 5.85
CA TRP A 66 7.00 2.48 6.16
C TRP A 66 6.41 3.66 5.39
N TYR A 67 5.32 3.43 4.67
CA TYR A 67 4.61 4.48 3.95
C TYR A 67 3.19 4.60 4.46
N ASP A 68 2.75 5.84 4.61
CA ASP A 68 1.35 6.15 4.91
C ASP A 68 0.70 6.69 3.65
N VAL A 69 -0.34 6.01 3.19
CA VAL A 69 -1.09 6.41 2.01
C VAL A 69 -2.56 6.52 2.39
N ARG A 70 -3.14 7.69 2.13
CA ARG A 70 -4.56 7.91 2.33
C ARG A 70 -5.29 7.64 1.03
N TYR A 71 -6.28 6.75 1.08
CA TYR A 71 -7.15 6.45 -0.05
C TYR A 71 -8.46 7.19 0.15
N ILE A 72 -8.87 7.93 -0.86
CA ILE A 72 -9.99 8.87 -0.79
C ILE A 72 -11.16 8.33 -1.62
N GLY A 73 -12.32 8.24 -1.01
CA GLY A 73 -13.55 7.77 -1.62
C GLY A 73 -14.73 8.10 -0.72
N PRO A 74 -15.89 7.47 -0.95
CA PRO A 74 -17.03 7.62 -0.03
C PRO A 74 -16.68 7.30 1.40
N GLU A 75 -15.80 6.31 1.59
CA GLU A 75 -15.16 6.03 2.88
C GLU A 75 -13.66 6.16 2.69
N SER A 76 -13.06 7.17 3.31
CA SER A 76 -11.62 7.36 3.24
C SER A 76 -10.93 6.59 4.35
N PHE A 77 -9.73 6.09 4.05
CA PHE A 77 -8.93 5.36 5.02
C PHE A 77 -7.45 5.53 4.73
N THR A 78 -6.63 5.33 5.76
CA THR A 78 -5.18 5.41 5.64
C THR A 78 -4.58 4.04 5.86
N VAL A 79 -3.67 3.66 4.97
CA VAL A 79 -2.91 2.40 5.08
C VAL A 79 -1.48 2.73 5.47
N HIS A 80 -1.01 2.08 6.54
CA HIS A 80 0.37 2.13 6.98
C HIS A 80 1.03 0.83 6.54
N ALA A 81 1.91 0.90 5.54
CA ALA A 81 2.46 -0.27 4.89
C ALA A 81 3.98 -0.31 5.00
N ARG A 82 4.51 -1.48 5.33
CA ARG A 82 5.94 -1.73 5.34
C ARG A 82 6.36 -2.31 4.00
N TRP A 83 7.31 -1.67 3.34
CA TRP A 83 7.85 -2.08 2.06
C TRP A 83 9.26 -2.61 2.25
N SER A 84 9.53 -3.76 1.65
CA SER A 84 10.83 -4.42 1.73
C SER A 84 11.29 -4.81 0.33
N GLN A 85 12.59 -4.80 0.11
CA GLN A 85 13.15 -5.18 -1.17
C GLN A 85 13.30 -6.70 -1.24
N ILE A 86 12.60 -7.32 -2.18
CA ILE A 86 12.59 -8.77 -2.36
C ILE A 86 12.85 -9.07 -3.82
N GLY A 87 13.97 -9.75 -4.11
CA GLY A 87 14.32 -10.14 -5.46
C GLY A 87 14.49 -8.97 -6.42
N GLY A 88 14.96 -7.83 -5.94
CA GLY A 88 15.17 -6.64 -6.75
C GLY A 88 13.94 -5.74 -6.92
N ALA A 89 12.81 -6.10 -6.31
CA ALA A 89 11.59 -5.30 -6.37
C ALA A 89 11.11 -4.97 -4.97
N TRP A 90 10.42 -3.85 -4.83
CA TRP A 90 9.82 -3.46 -3.57
C TRP A 90 8.45 -4.10 -3.42
N LYS A 91 8.23 -4.79 -2.30
CA LYS A 91 6.97 -5.47 -2.00
C LYS A 91 6.45 -5.05 -0.63
N VAL A 92 5.14 -5.08 -0.48
CA VAL A 92 4.50 -4.83 0.82
C VAL A 92 4.57 -6.11 1.65
N VAL A 93 5.29 -6.05 2.77
CA VAL A 93 5.46 -7.21 3.65
C VAL A 93 4.57 -7.13 4.89
N ASP A 94 4.08 -5.94 5.20
CA ASP A 94 3.13 -5.73 6.29
C ASP A 94 2.27 -4.51 5.96
N ALA A 95 1.03 -4.52 6.41
CA ALA A 95 0.13 -3.40 6.15
C ALA A 95 -1.02 -3.40 7.16
N GLU A 96 -1.44 -2.20 7.55
CA GLU A 96 -2.59 -2.05 8.44
C GLU A 96 -3.35 -0.79 8.08
N ILE A 97 -4.65 -0.80 8.35
CA ILE A 97 -5.50 0.37 8.22
C ILE A 97 -5.45 1.12 9.54
N THR A 98 -4.89 2.33 9.53
CA THR A 98 -4.65 3.11 10.75
C THR A 98 -5.75 4.11 11.05
N SER A 99 -6.50 4.53 10.03
CA SER A 99 -7.64 5.41 10.25
C SER A 99 -8.73 5.16 9.20
N ARG A 100 -9.96 5.40 9.60
CA ARG A 100 -11.14 5.33 8.71
C ARG A 100 -12.00 6.56 8.96
N GLU A 101 -12.52 7.11 7.90
CA GLU A 101 -13.41 8.27 7.96
C GLU A 101 -14.75 7.98 7.32
#